data_2fb93628ad05272cd94b5bd22ead5d0e
#
_entry.id   2fb93628ad05272cd94b5bd22ead5d0e
#
_cell.length_a   1.000
_cell.length_b   1.000
_cell.length_c   1.000
_cell.angle_alpha   90.00
_cell.angle_beta   90.00
_cell.angle_gamma   90.00
#
_symmetry.space_group_name_H-M   'P 1'
#
loop_
_entity.id
_entity.type
_entity.pdbx_description
1 polymer ?
#
loop_
_entity_poly.entity_id
_entity_poly.type
_entity_poly.pdbx_seq_one_letter_code
_entity_poly.pdbx_strand_id
1 'polypeptide(L)'
;INGIAIVYKRDESVIINELLVETKDAEHSLLFHLKQHTGCNRMIQLLPPDKKRPQQALGMARIINAKEVLQLYAATFPEDEMQIEVSDKQLSVNNGYYYLCKGKCMYSTERLPGAHIQMNITELTNRILQPLNPYMSLMLN
;
A
#
# COMPACT_ATOMS: atom_id res chain seq x y z
N ILE A 1 -26.34 -14.96 9.76
CA ILE A 1 -25.75 -13.61 9.74
C ILE A 1 -25.32 -13.35 8.32
N ASN A 2 -25.96 -12.40 7.63
CA ASN A 2 -25.72 -12.19 6.20
C ASN A 2 -24.73 -11.04 5.93
N GLY A 3 -24.10 -10.51 6.99
CA GLY A 3 -23.09 -9.47 6.84
C GLY A 3 -22.53 -8.99 8.17
N ILE A 4 -21.31 -8.41 8.09
CA ILE A 4 -20.59 -7.81 9.21
C ILE A 4 -20.04 -6.47 8.74
N ALA A 5 -20.15 -5.45 9.58
CA ALA A 5 -19.47 -4.17 9.37
C ALA A 5 -18.63 -3.82 10.58
N ILE A 6 -17.38 -3.38 10.33
CA ILE A 6 -16.49 -2.79 11.33
C ILE A 6 -16.52 -1.30 11.12
N VAL A 7 -17.05 -0.59 12.11
CA VAL A 7 -17.30 0.85 12.01
C VAL A 7 -16.81 1.59 13.25
N TYR A 8 -16.48 2.87 13.07
CA TYR A 8 -16.30 3.79 14.19
C TYR A 8 -16.96 5.13 13.89
N LYS A 9 -17.35 5.84 14.94
CA LYS A 9 -17.94 7.17 14.83
C LYS A 9 -16.84 8.22 14.96
N ARG A 10 -16.84 9.18 14.04
CA ARG A 10 -15.97 10.36 14.09
C ARG A 10 -16.81 11.58 13.78
N ASP A 11 -16.95 12.46 14.77
CA ASP A 11 -17.81 13.63 14.70
C ASP A 11 -19.24 13.25 14.27
N GLU A 12 -19.75 13.82 13.20
CA GLU A 12 -21.09 13.54 12.65
C GLU A 12 -21.08 12.45 11.55
N SER A 13 -19.97 11.73 11.41
CA SER A 13 -19.80 10.72 10.36
C SER A 13 -19.56 9.34 10.97
N VAL A 14 -20.02 8.32 10.27
CA VAL A 14 -19.64 6.92 10.49
C VAL A 14 -18.63 6.52 9.43
N ILE A 15 -17.49 6.03 9.87
CA ILE A 15 -16.46 5.47 9.00
C ILE A 15 -16.62 3.95 9.01
N ILE A 16 -16.81 3.37 7.83
CA ILE A 16 -16.92 1.93 7.63
C ILE A 16 -15.56 1.44 7.12
N ASN A 17 -14.79 0.80 8.00
CA ASN A 17 -13.49 0.25 7.65
C ASN A 17 -13.60 -1.03 6.84
N GLU A 18 -14.49 -1.92 7.28
CA GLU A 18 -14.73 -3.22 6.65
C GLU A 18 -16.23 -3.43 6.51
N LEU A 19 -16.65 -3.92 5.36
CA LEU A 19 -18.02 -4.31 5.08
C LEU A 19 -18.00 -5.64 4.32
N LEU A 20 -18.35 -6.70 5.01
CA LEU A 20 -18.45 -8.06 4.46
C LEU A 20 -19.91 -8.45 4.39
N VAL A 21 -20.46 -8.65 3.22
CA VAL A 21 -21.86 -8.98 2.98
C VAL A 21 -21.99 -10.04 1.90
N GLU A 22 -22.98 -10.91 2.04
CA GLU A 22 -23.27 -11.99 1.08
C GLU A 22 -24.09 -11.48 -0.11
N THR A 23 -24.95 -10.48 0.12
CA THR A 23 -25.86 -9.96 -0.90
C THR A 23 -25.98 -8.43 -0.83
N LYS A 24 -26.45 -7.81 -1.91
CA LYS A 24 -26.73 -6.37 -1.93
C LYS A 24 -27.85 -5.98 -0.96
N ASP A 25 -28.82 -6.84 -0.75
CA ASP A 25 -29.91 -6.58 0.19
C ASP A 25 -29.40 -6.59 1.64
N ALA A 26 -28.45 -7.49 1.96
CA ALA A 26 -27.77 -7.49 3.24
C ALA A 26 -26.93 -6.21 3.44
N GLU A 27 -26.26 -5.73 2.38
CA GLU A 27 -25.53 -4.46 2.40
C GLU A 27 -26.48 -3.29 2.72
N HIS A 28 -27.56 -3.14 1.98
CA HIS A 28 -28.53 -2.07 2.19
C HIS A 28 -29.15 -2.12 3.59
N SER A 29 -29.53 -3.32 4.05
CA SER A 29 -30.10 -3.50 5.38
C SER A 29 -29.10 -3.11 6.49
N LEU A 30 -27.83 -3.49 6.33
CA LEU A 30 -26.78 -3.18 7.30
C LEU A 30 -26.47 -1.68 7.33
N LEU A 31 -26.35 -1.03 6.18
CA LEU A 31 -26.15 0.42 6.08
C LEU A 31 -27.33 1.19 6.67
N PHE A 32 -28.57 0.75 6.41
CA PHE A 32 -29.77 1.35 7.00
C PHE A 32 -29.76 1.22 8.53
N HIS A 33 -29.42 0.06 9.05
CA HIS A 33 -29.32 -0.19 10.48
C HIS A 33 -28.25 0.69 11.14
N LEU A 34 -27.06 0.81 10.52
CA LEU A 34 -26.00 1.71 10.97
C LEU A 34 -26.47 3.18 11.04
N LYS A 35 -27.18 3.64 10.03
CA LYS A 35 -27.74 5.00 10.02
C LYS A 35 -28.70 5.23 11.18
N GLN A 36 -29.59 4.28 11.42
CA GLN A 36 -30.58 4.37 12.51
C GLN A 36 -29.91 4.38 13.89
N HIS A 37 -28.94 3.50 14.10
CA HIS A 37 -28.29 3.36 15.41
C HIS A 37 -27.32 4.48 15.75
N THR A 38 -26.61 5.01 14.75
CA THR A 38 -25.60 6.04 14.98
C THR A 38 -26.13 7.45 14.97
N GLY A 39 -27.32 7.67 14.35
CA GLY A 39 -27.91 8.97 14.13
C GLY A 39 -27.09 9.87 13.21
N CYS A 40 -26.07 9.34 12.54
CA CYS A 40 -25.18 10.10 11.66
C CYS A 40 -25.80 10.24 10.26
N ASN A 41 -25.72 11.44 9.70
CA ASN A 41 -26.21 11.70 8.34
C ASN A 41 -25.18 11.37 7.25
N ARG A 42 -23.92 11.17 7.62
CA ARG A 42 -22.83 10.89 6.70
C ARG A 42 -22.18 9.55 7.01
N MET A 43 -22.07 8.71 5.99
CA MET A 43 -21.31 7.46 6.05
C MET A 43 -20.19 7.51 5.02
N ILE A 44 -18.99 7.09 5.42
CA ILE A 44 -17.79 7.02 4.58
C ILE A 44 -17.33 5.57 4.60
N GLN A 45 -17.35 4.92 3.47
CA GLN A 45 -16.83 3.57 3.31
C GLN A 45 -15.45 3.60 2.67
N LEU A 46 -14.48 2.94 3.30
CA LEU A 46 -13.17 2.72 2.72
C LEU A 46 -13.25 1.53 1.76
N LEU A 47 -12.85 1.76 0.53
CA LEU A 47 -12.89 0.76 -0.53
C LEU A 47 -11.48 0.56 -1.09
N PRO A 48 -11.18 -0.64 -1.63
CA PRO A 48 -9.97 -0.84 -2.43
C PRO A 48 -9.87 0.20 -3.55
N PRO A 49 -8.64 0.59 -3.96
CA PRO A 49 -8.46 1.58 -5.01
C PRO A 49 -9.16 1.16 -6.30
N ASP A 50 -9.95 2.09 -6.83
CA ASP A 50 -10.61 1.96 -8.13
C ASP A 50 -10.29 3.21 -8.95
N LYS A 51 -9.78 3.06 -10.17
CA LYS A 51 -9.42 4.17 -11.07
C LYS A 51 -10.58 5.12 -11.38
N LYS A 52 -11.82 4.65 -11.19
CA LYS A 52 -13.05 5.43 -11.45
C LYS A 52 -13.50 6.26 -10.25
N ARG A 53 -12.87 6.13 -9.08
CA ARG A 53 -13.27 6.80 -7.84
C ARG A 53 -12.17 7.73 -7.35
N PRO A 54 -12.53 8.84 -6.65
CA PRO A 54 -11.55 9.67 -5.98
C PRO A 54 -10.73 8.83 -5.00
N GLN A 55 -9.40 8.94 -5.08
CA GLN A 55 -8.48 8.27 -4.17
C GLN A 55 -7.96 9.29 -3.15
N GLN A 56 -7.82 8.86 -1.90
CA GLN A 56 -7.21 9.65 -0.84
C GLN A 56 -6.02 8.88 -0.27
N ALA A 57 -4.90 9.56 -0.12
CA ALA A 57 -3.75 9.01 0.60
C ALA A 57 -4.08 8.96 2.09
N LEU A 58 -4.22 7.75 2.64
CA LEU A 58 -4.58 7.52 4.04
C LEU A 58 -3.41 7.03 4.90
N GLY A 59 -2.32 6.64 4.29
CA GLY A 59 -1.16 6.13 5.00
C GLY A 59 0.13 6.40 4.25
N MET A 60 1.23 6.20 4.96
CA MET A 60 2.58 6.24 4.41
C MET A 60 3.21 4.87 4.53
N ALA A 61 3.91 4.47 3.50
CA ALA A 61 4.74 3.27 3.52
C ALA A 61 6.21 3.67 3.31
N ARG A 62 7.10 2.92 3.94
CA ARG A 62 8.54 3.07 3.78
C ARG A 62 9.21 1.70 3.76
N ILE A 63 10.14 1.51 2.86
CA ILE A 63 11.01 0.34 2.85
C ILE A 63 12.01 0.48 3.99
N ILE A 64 12.04 -0.50 4.90
CA ILE A 64 12.99 -0.57 6.02
C ILE A 64 14.17 -1.52 5.72
N ASN A 65 13.99 -2.50 4.83
CA ASN A 65 15.01 -3.42 4.35
C ASN A 65 14.98 -3.48 2.82
N ALA A 66 15.80 -2.64 2.18
CA ALA A 66 15.81 -2.52 0.73
C ALA A 66 16.24 -3.83 0.05
N LYS A 67 17.20 -4.56 0.63
CA LYS A 67 17.73 -5.81 0.05
C LYS A 67 16.64 -6.89 -0.06
N GLU A 68 15.89 -7.13 1.01
CA GLU A 68 14.82 -8.13 1.01
C GLU A 68 13.66 -7.73 0.11
N VAL A 69 13.24 -6.47 0.18
CA VAL A 69 12.14 -5.97 -0.66
C VAL A 69 12.51 -6.05 -2.15
N LEU A 70 13.73 -5.66 -2.53
CA LEU A 70 14.17 -5.73 -3.92
C LEU A 70 14.36 -7.18 -4.40
N GLN A 71 14.75 -8.10 -3.52
CA GLN A 71 14.81 -9.52 -3.85
C GLN A 71 13.40 -10.10 -4.14
N LEU A 72 12.41 -9.74 -3.31
CA LEU A 72 11.01 -10.14 -3.53
C LEU A 72 10.44 -9.49 -4.79
N TYR A 73 10.73 -8.21 -5.01
CA TYR A 73 10.28 -7.50 -6.20
C TYR A 73 10.85 -8.14 -7.47
N ALA A 74 12.15 -8.40 -7.52
CA ALA A 74 12.79 -9.05 -8.66
C ALA A 74 12.18 -10.43 -8.95
N ALA A 75 11.91 -11.24 -7.91
CA ALA A 75 11.27 -12.53 -8.07
C ALA A 75 9.82 -12.43 -8.60
N THR A 76 9.11 -11.37 -8.25
CA THR A 76 7.72 -11.12 -8.68
C THR A 76 7.67 -10.55 -10.11
N PHE A 77 8.65 -9.73 -10.48
CA PHE A 77 8.74 -9.06 -11.78
C PHE A 77 10.09 -9.36 -12.45
N PRO A 78 10.31 -10.59 -12.91
CA PRO A 78 11.62 -11.03 -13.42
C PRO A 78 12.09 -10.29 -14.68
N GLU A 79 11.17 -9.69 -15.41
CA GLU A 79 11.45 -8.91 -16.63
C GLU A 79 11.81 -7.43 -16.34
N ASP A 80 11.60 -6.95 -15.11
CA ASP A 80 11.95 -5.58 -14.73
C ASP A 80 13.42 -5.52 -14.28
N GLU A 81 14.31 -5.40 -15.26
CA GLU A 81 15.76 -5.31 -15.01
C GLU A 81 16.16 -3.86 -14.73
N MET A 82 16.88 -3.63 -13.63
CA MET A 82 17.35 -2.30 -13.27
C MET A 82 18.62 -2.31 -12.44
N GLN A 83 19.39 -1.23 -12.55
CA GLN A 83 20.58 -0.96 -11.75
C GLN A 83 20.32 0.33 -10.96
N ILE A 84 20.33 0.22 -9.63
CA ILE A 84 19.89 1.29 -8.75
C ILE A 84 21.00 1.61 -7.73
N GLU A 85 21.28 2.89 -7.53
CA GLU A 85 22.00 3.39 -6.39
C GLU A 85 20.99 3.93 -5.37
N VAL A 86 20.88 3.30 -4.21
CA VAL A 86 19.93 3.67 -3.16
C VAL A 86 20.62 4.50 -2.09
N SER A 87 19.99 5.62 -1.71
CA SER A 87 20.39 6.45 -0.58
C SER A 87 19.28 6.55 0.46
N ASP A 88 19.62 6.25 1.71
CA ASP A 88 18.76 6.36 2.87
C ASP A 88 19.47 7.10 4.00
N LYS A 89 18.98 8.29 4.33
CA LYS A 89 19.57 9.14 5.39
C LYS A 89 19.30 8.61 6.79
N GLN A 90 18.28 7.79 6.98
CA GLN A 90 17.87 7.30 8.30
C GLN A 90 18.39 5.88 8.59
N LEU A 91 18.42 5.03 7.58
CA LEU A 91 18.84 3.63 7.68
C LEU A 91 19.98 3.37 6.69
N SER A 92 21.21 3.65 7.11
CA SER A 92 22.40 3.51 6.26
C SER A 92 22.61 2.09 5.73
N VAL A 93 22.02 1.08 6.37
CA VAL A 93 22.03 -0.32 5.90
C VAL A 93 21.38 -0.49 4.52
N ASN A 94 20.50 0.43 4.13
CA ASN A 94 19.87 0.41 2.81
C ASN A 94 20.72 1.05 1.72
N ASN A 95 21.80 1.76 2.07
CA ASN A 95 22.66 2.43 1.10
C ASN A 95 23.49 1.43 0.31
N GLY A 96 23.60 1.64 -0.99
CA GLY A 96 24.41 0.82 -1.85
C GLY A 96 23.84 0.63 -3.24
N TYR A 97 24.40 -0.31 -3.96
CA TYR A 97 24.09 -0.59 -5.36
C TYR A 97 23.31 -1.91 -5.46
N TYR A 98 22.20 -1.87 -6.14
CA TYR A 98 21.30 -3.02 -6.34
C TYR A 98 21.14 -3.30 -7.84
N TYR A 99 21.30 -4.55 -8.21
CA TYR A 99 21.25 -5.04 -9.59
C TYR A 99 20.15 -6.07 -9.69
N LEU A 100 19.04 -5.70 -10.33
CA LEU A 100 17.92 -6.58 -10.57
C LEU A 100 18.04 -7.13 -11.99
N CYS A 101 18.09 -8.46 -12.10
CA CYS A 101 18.21 -9.13 -13.38
C CYS A 101 17.64 -10.56 -13.26
N LYS A 102 16.77 -10.93 -14.20
CA LYS A 102 16.21 -12.29 -14.33
C LYS A 102 15.66 -12.84 -13.01
N GLY A 103 14.90 -12.06 -12.29
CA GLY A 103 14.24 -12.46 -11.04
C GLY A 103 15.16 -12.51 -9.81
N LYS A 104 16.38 -11.99 -9.91
CA LYS A 104 17.35 -11.95 -8.79
C LYS A 104 17.76 -10.52 -8.51
N CYS A 105 18.05 -10.23 -7.25
CA CYS A 105 18.65 -8.98 -6.82
C CYS A 105 20.04 -9.25 -6.21
N MET A 106 21.06 -8.61 -6.77
CA MET A 106 22.41 -8.57 -6.19
C MET A 106 22.63 -7.23 -5.52
N TYR A 107 23.32 -7.25 -4.38
CA TYR A 107 23.70 -6.07 -3.63
C TYR A 107 25.22 -5.91 -3.61
N SER A 108 25.70 -4.68 -3.75
CA SER A 108 27.10 -4.33 -3.61
C SER A 108 27.26 -3.01 -2.87
N THR A 109 28.30 -2.89 -2.06
CA THR A 109 28.74 -1.61 -1.47
C THR A 109 29.56 -0.78 -2.46
N GLU A 110 30.11 -1.44 -3.48
CA GLU A 110 30.91 -0.79 -4.51
C GLU A 110 30.12 -0.71 -5.81
N ARG A 111 30.33 0.40 -6.53
CA ARG A 111 29.71 0.63 -7.81
C ARG A 111 30.30 -0.29 -8.86
N LEU A 112 29.47 -1.13 -9.46
CA LEU A 112 29.83 -1.90 -10.65
C LEU A 112 29.72 -1.04 -11.92
N PRO A 113 30.42 -1.41 -13.01
CA PRO A 113 30.29 -0.72 -14.28
C PRO A 113 28.85 -0.70 -14.80
N GLY A 114 28.44 0.42 -15.37
CA GLY A 114 27.13 0.60 -15.97
C GLY A 114 26.42 1.89 -15.51
N ALA A 115 25.28 2.15 -16.14
CA ALA A 115 24.43 3.28 -15.78
C ALA A 115 23.54 2.87 -14.59
N HIS A 116 23.52 3.70 -13.53
CA HIS A 116 22.69 3.49 -12.36
C HIS A 116 21.66 4.60 -12.25
N ILE A 117 20.44 4.20 -11.88
CA ILE A 117 19.38 5.13 -11.51
C ILE A 117 19.58 5.48 -10.03
N GLN A 118 19.85 6.74 -9.75
CA GLN A 118 19.94 7.20 -8.35
C GLN A 118 18.54 7.40 -7.79
N MET A 119 18.28 6.78 -6.65
CA MET A 119 16.99 6.90 -5.93
C MET A 119 17.24 7.07 -4.44
N ASN A 120 16.53 8.01 -3.82
CA ASN A 120 16.38 7.98 -2.38
C ASN A 120 15.34 6.90 -1.98
N ILE A 121 15.30 6.56 -0.69
CA ILE A 121 14.42 5.49 -0.19
C ILE A 121 12.93 5.76 -0.46
N THR A 122 12.51 7.03 -0.51
CA THR A 122 11.11 7.39 -0.81
C THR A 122 10.77 7.14 -2.27
N GLU A 123 11.67 7.52 -3.17
CA GLU A 123 11.53 7.26 -4.61
C GLU A 123 11.52 5.76 -4.90
N LEU A 124 12.41 5.01 -4.24
CA LEU A 124 12.42 3.55 -4.32
C LEU A 124 11.10 2.95 -3.82
N THR A 125 10.62 3.41 -2.66
CA THR A 125 9.35 2.93 -2.10
C THR A 125 8.20 3.14 -3.08
N ASN A 126 8.11 4.33 -3.66
CA ASN A 126 7.08 4.63 -4.66
C ASN A 126 7.22 3.74 -5.90
N ARG A 127 8.44 3.57 -6.43
CA ARG A 127 8.71 2.74 -7.60
C ARG A 127 8.28 1.29 -7.39
N ILE A 128 8.58 0.72 -6.22
CA ILE A 128 8.27 -0.68 -5.90
C ILE A 128 6.79 -0.89 -5.61
N LEU A 129 6.15 0.04 -4.89
CA LEU A 129 4.76 -0.13 -4.47
C LEU A 129 3.75 0.25 -5.57
N GLN A 130 4.09 1.16 -6.48
CA GLN A 130 3.18 1.61 -7.52
C GLN A 130 2.58 0.47 -8.36
N PRO A 131 3.35 -0.53 -8.86
CA PRO A 131 2.79 -1.65 -9.60
C PRO A 131 1.87 -2.55 -8.78
N LEU A 132 2.12 -2.64 -7.46
CA LEU A 132 1.35 -3.46 -6.54
C LEU A 132 0.02 -2.83 -6.14
N ASN A 133 -0.15 -1.52 -6.43
CA ASN A 133 -1.34 -0.75 -6.11
C ASN A 133 -1.84 -0.98 -4.66
N PRO A 134 -0.97 -0.78 -3.66
CA PRO A 134 -1.29 -1.10 -2.27
C PRO A 134 -2.40 -0.20 -1.73
N TYR A 135 -3.23 -0.76 -0.88
CA TYR A 135 -4.24 0.02 -0.16
C TYR A 135 -4.28 -0.39 1.32
N MET A 136 -4.80 0.50 2.14
CA MET A 136 -4.98 0.25 3.56
C MET A 136 -6.47 0.03 3.83
N SER A 137 -6.85 -1.17 4.27
CA SER A 137 -8.23 -1.52 4.62
C SER A 137 -8.55 -1.24 6.08
N LEU A 138 -7.56 -1.30 6.96
CA LEU A 138 -7.69 -1.05 8.39
C LEU A 138 -6.95 0.23 8.77
N MET A 139 -7.68 1.18 9.36
CA MET A 139 -7.08 2.30 10.06
C MET A 139 -7.01 1.94 11.55
N LEU A 140 -5.81 1.71 12.04
CA LEU A 140 -5.56 1.62 13.47
C LEU A 140 -5.55 3.04 14.04
N ASN A 141 -6.43 3.30 14.99
CA ASN A 141 -6.46 4.54 15.78
C ASN A 141 -5.49 4.43 16.96
#